data_6ee0a4628299c992fabce3af9a88ba37
#
_entry.id   6ee0a4628299c992fabce3af9a88ba37
#
_cell.length_a   1.000
_cell.length_b   1.000
_cell.length_c   1.000
_cell.angle_alpha   90.00
_cell.angle_beta   90.00
_cell.angle_gamma   90.00
#
_symmetry.space_group_name_H-M   'P 1'
#
loop_
_entity.id
_entity.type
_entity.pdbx_description
1 polymer ?
#
loop_
_entity_poly.entity_id
_entity_poly.type
_entity_poly.pdbx_seq_one_letter_code
_entity_poly.pdbx_strand_id
1 'polypeptide(L)'
;PPGRKPLGLDAPENGLDRAGAPVGWLVRGDSPDGYLQPAGAPAPGYYVSTTALQDPRWRDTDPRRYFDAAALPGFVLPGHDLDPYRVQLGDYALVQFGPYRIWVQAFDRGPAGKMLELSVAACQALGIPDCARSGGVKGGVSITILPGSRKMSGPVTKPQPIDEINRAGIAAARAVGLRIGPG
;
A
#
# COMPACT_ATOMS: atom_id res chain seq x y z
N PRO A 1 -3.89 21.21 -14.45
CA PRO A 1 -2.62 21.73 -14.93
C PRO A 1 -1.64 20.57 -15.07
N PRO A 2 -0.94 20.44 -16.20
CA PRO A 2 0.06 19.40 -16.34
C PRO A 2 1.16 19.64 -15.30
N GLY A 3 1.49 18.64 -14.48
CA GLY A 3 2.60 18.66 -13.56
C GLY A 3 2.31 18.71 -12.07
N ARG A 4 1.07 18.57 -11.63
CA ARG A 4 0.83 18.34 -10.20
C ARG A 4 1.15 16.89 -9.90
N LYS A 5 2.34 16.66 -9.29
CA LYS A 5 2.71 15.36 -8.73
C LYS A 5 1.63 14.96 -7.73
N PRO A 6 1.21 13.69 -7.68
CA PRO A 6 0.35 13.22 -6.61
C PRO A 6 1.05 13.53 -5.28
N LEU A 7 0.34 14.20 -4.38
CA LEU A 7 0.83 14.45 -3.03
C LEU A 7 0.68 13.16 -2.24
N GLY A 8 1.68 12.29 -2.31
CA GLY A 8 1.80 11.15 -1.41
C GLY A 8 2.03 11.61 0.04
N LEU A 9 1.79 10.74 1.01
CA LEU A 9 2.12 10.98 2.42
C LEU A 9 3.60 11.39 2.59
N ASP A 10 4.45 10.90 1.72
CA ASP A 10 5.89 11.08 1.73
C ASP A 10 6.36 12.25 0.86
N ALA A 11 5.46 13.12 0.42
CA ALA A 11 5.83 14.35 -0.24
C ALA A 11 6.73 15.19 0.68
N PRO A 12 7.76 15.91 0.14
CA PRO A 12 8.71 16.65 0.95
C PRO A 12 8.09 17.55 2.02
N GLU A 13 6.98 18.19 1.70
CA GLU A 13 6.24 19.05 2.64
C GLU A 13 5.57 18.30 3.81
N ASN A 14 5.43 16.98 3.72
CA ASN A 14 4.85 16.11 4.76
C ASN A 14 5.90 15.23 5.43
N GLY A 15 7.06 15.08 4.81
CA GLY A 15 8.16 14.24 5.29
C GLY A 15 9.04 14.92 6.32
N LEU A 16 8.85 16.21 6.56
CA LEU A 16 9.64 16.97 7.53
C LEU A 16 8.74 17.46 8.68
N ASP A 17 9.28 17.47 9.88
CA ASP A 17 8.65 18.10 11.05
C ASP A 17 8.78 19.63 11.00
N ARG A 18 8.29 20.33 12.06
CA ARG A 18 8.37 21.80 12.15
C ARG A 18 9.80 22.32 12.27
N ALA A 19 10.74 21.49 12.67
CA ALA A 19 12.17 21.82 12.79
C ALA A 19 12.95 21.51 11.49
N GLY A 20 12.28 20.96 10.46
CA GLY A 20 12.90 20.56 9.20
C GLY A 20 13.59 19.20 9.27
N ALA A 21 13.41 18.42 10.34
CA ALA A 21 13.95 17.07 10.45
C ALA A 21 13.00 16.04 9.85
N PRO A 22 13.51 14.94 9.24
CA PRO A 22 12.68 13.86 8.74
C PRO A 22 11.83 13.24 9.85
N VAL A 23 10.53 13.09 9.59
CA VAL A 23 9.63 12.42 10.54
C VAL A 23 10.01 10.95 10.74
N GLY A 24 9.67 10.40 11.90
CA GLY A 24 10.18 9.10 12.35
C GLY A 24 9.81 7.88 11.48
N TRP A 25 8.79 7.99 10.61
CA TRP A 25 8.36 6.93 9.70
C TRP A 25 8.99 7.00 8.31
N LEU A 26 9.90 7.93 8.05
CA LEU A 26 10.61 7.96 6.77
C LEU A 26 11.85 7.06 6.80
N VAL A 27 12.10 6.42 5.66
CA VAL A 27 13.36 5.72 5.43
C VAL A 27 14.49 6.74 5.33
N ARG A 28 15.54 6.56 6.12
CA ARG A 28 16.64 7.52 6.16
C ARG A 28 17.69 7.30 5.06
N GLY A 29 17.76 6.11 4.48
CA GLY A 29 18.86 5.77 3.60
C GLY A 29 20.21 5.85 4.33
N ASP A 30 21.24 6.26 3.61
CA ASP A 30 22.57 6.51 4.19
C ASP A 30 22.75 7.99 4.62
N SER A 31 21.65 8.77 4.62
CA SER A 31 21.62 10.20 4.97
C SER A 31 20.66 10.48 6.12
N PRO A 32 21.02 11.36 7.07
CA PRO A 32 20.10 11.79 8.12
C PRO A 32 18.87 12.55 7.55
N ASP A 33 18.96 13.06 6.34
CA ASP A 33 17.92 13.90 5.70
C ASP A 33 16.79 13.10 5.06
N GLY A 34 16.82 11.77 5.15
CA GLY A 34 15.83 10.91 4.53
C GLY A 34 16.18 10.52 3.08
N TYR A 35 15.58 9.42 2.62
CA TYR A 35 15.78 8.91 1.27
C TYR A 35 14.73 9.51 0.32
N LEU A 36 15.18 10.37 -0.59
CA LEU A 36 14.37 10.88 -1.70
C LEU A 36 14.47 9.95 -2.91
N GLN A 37 13.33 9.60 -3.49
CA GLN A 37 13.29 8.77 -4.70
C GLN A 37 13.99 9.50 -5.86
N PRO A 38 14.95 8.83 -6.53
CA PRO A 38 15.70 9.43 -7.64
C PRO A 38 14.85 9.53 -8.92
N ALA A 39 15.41 10.19 -9.93
CA ALA A 39 14.85 10.19 -11.27
C ALA A 39 14.71 8.74 -11.79
N GLY A 40 13.56 8.40 -12.35
CA GLY A 40 13.23 7.03 -12.80
C GLY A 40 12.57 6.13 -11.76
N ALA A 41 12.53 6.52 -10.49
CA ALA A 41 11.70 5.85 -9.48
C ALA A 41 10.20 6.17 -9.69
N PRO A 42 9.27 5.38 -9.11
CA PRO A 42 7.82 5.58 -9.27
C PRO A 42 7.33 6.98 -8.87
N ALA A 43 7.93 7.57 -7.84
CA ALA A 43 7.60 8.91 -7.38
C ALA A 43 8.86 9.76 -7.14
N PRO A 44 9.55 10.23 -8.21
CA PRO A 44 10.80 10.99 -8.08
C PRO A 44 10.63 12.25 -7.21
N GLY A 45 11.55 12.46 -6.27
CA GLY A 45 11.55 13.61 -5.36
C GLY A 45 10.58 13.47 -4.18
N TYR A 46 9.99 12.30 -3.95
CA TYR A 46 9.25 11.94 -2.75
C TYR A 46 10.11 11.07 -1.83
N TYR A 47 9.86 11.16 -0.52
CA TYR A 47 10.43 10.23 0.43
C TYR A 47 9.77 8.85 0.33
N VAL A 48 10.38 7.85 0.95
CA VAL A 48 9.80 6.51 1.14
C VAL A 48 9.43 6.36 2.61
N SER A 49 8.19 5.97 2.88
CA SER A 49 7.74 5.62 4.24
C SER A 49 8.19 4.21 4.62
N THR A 50 8.47 4.03 5.88
CA THR A 50 8.52 2.69 6.47
C THR A 50 7.11 2.09 6.51
N THR A 51 7.00 0.78 6.29
CA THR A 51 5.74 0.05 6.36
C THR A 51 5.88 -1.18 7.23
N ALA A 52 4.77 -1.70 7.74
CA ALA A 52 4.80 -2.88 8.61
C ALA A 52 5.14 -4.17 7.83
N LEU A 53 4.76 -4.27 6.55
CA LEU A 53 5.20 -5.35 5.67
C LEU A 53 6.56 -4.98 5.08
N GLN A 54 7.57 -5.81 5.34
CA GLN A 54 8.96 -5.51 5.03
C GLN A 54 9.65 -6.70 4.37
N ASP A 55 10.62 -6.46 3.51
CA ASP A 55 11.54 -7.47 3.00
C ASP A 55 12.80 -7.54 3.88
N PRO A 56 12.94 -8.58 4.72
CA PRO A 56 14.04 -8.67 5.68
C PRO A 56 15.43 -8.88 5.04
N ARG A 57 15.50 -9.08 3.73
CA ARG A 57 16.78 -9.18 2.99
C ARG A 57 17.50 -7.83 2.89
N TRP A 58 16.77 -6.72 3.07
CA TRP A 58 17.31 -5.38 3.00
C TRP A 58 17.46 -4.78 4.39
N ARG A 59 18.42 -3.86 4.54
CA ARG A 59 18.61 -3.10 5.79
C ARG A 59 17.40 -2.19 6.03
N ASP A 60 17.19 -1.78 7.27
CA ASP A 60 16.13 -0.84 7.65
C ASP A 60 16.28 0.56 7.03
N THR A 61 17.49 0.94 6.65
CA THR A 61 17.78 2.16 5.91
C THR A 61 17.54 2.06 4.40
N ASP A 62 17.30 0.84 3.86
CA ASP A 62 17.13 0.63 2.42
C ASP A 62 15.66 0.72 2.03
N PRO A 63 15.27 1.60 1.10
CA PRO A 63 13.88 1.76 0.68
C PRO A 63 13.27 0.49 0.08
N ARG A 64 14.07 -0.41 -0.48
CA ARG A 64 13.61 -1.70 -1.03
C ARG A 64 13.08 -2.66 0.03
N ARG A 65 13.34 -2.37 1.31
CA ARG A 65 12.77 -3.12 2.42
C ARG A 65 11.27 -2.94 2.53
N TYR A 66 10.76 -1.78 2.18
CA TYR A 66 9.41 -1.34 2.47
C TYR A 66 8.48 -1.47 1.27
N PHE A 67 7.18 -1.42 1.52
CA PHE A 67 6.17 -1.46 0.48
C PHE A 67 6.15 -0.13 -0.28
N ASP A 68 6.42 -0.17 -1.57
CA ASP A 68 6.33 1.03 -2.42
C ASP A 68 4.86 1.30 -2.79
N ALA A 69 4.21 2.16 -2.03
CA ALA A 69 2.81 2.51 -2.23
C ALA A 69 2.54 3.28 -3.53
N ALA A 70 3.57 3.84 -4.18
CA ALA A 70 3.44 4.47 -5.49
C ALA A 70 3.46 3.46 -6.64
N ALA A 71 4.08 2.30 -6.43
CA ALA A 71 4.24 1.28 -7.45
C ALA A 71 3.33 0.05 -7.26
N LEU A 72 2.99 -0.28 -6.02
CA LEU A 72 2.31 -1.53 -5.68
C LEU A 72 0.88 -1.28 -5.15
N PRO A 73 -0.11 -2.05 -5.63
CA PRO A 73 -1.48 -1.96 -5.13
C PRO A 73 -1.59 -2.60 -3.74
N GLY A 74 -1.96 -1.78 -2.76
CA GLY A 74 -2.06 -2.23 -1.39
C GLY A 74 -3.12 -1.52 -0.56
N PHE A 75 -3.40 -2.07 0.62
CA PHE A 75 -4.29 -1.47 1.59
C PHE A 75 -3.71 -1.53 3.00
N VAL A 76 -4.12 -0.58 3.83
CA VAL A 76 -3.72 -0.45 5.24
C VAL A 76 -4.77 -1.11 6.12
N LEU A 77 -4.34 -1.92 7.07
CA LEU A 77 -5.21 -2.52 8.08
C LEU A 77 -5.58 -1.46 9.14
N PRO A 78 -6.86 -1.37 9.57
CA PRO A 78 -7.29 -0.44 10.60
C PRO A 78 -6.85 -0.90 11.99
N GLY A 79 -5.65 -0.53 12.41
CA GLY A 79 -5.09 -0.95 13.70
C GLY A 79 -5.17 -2.45 13.90
N HIS A 80 -5.85 -2.88 14.97
CA HIS A 80 -6.14 -4.27 15.29
C HIS A 80 -7.61 -4.66 15.10
N ASP A 81 -8.42 -3.79 14.48
CA ASP A 81 -9.87 -3.98 14.36
C ASP A 81 -10.25 -5.25 13.58
N LEU A 82 -9.37 -5.69 12.66
CA LEU A 82 -9.58 -6.91 11.88
C LEU A 82 -8.93 -8.18 12.47
N ASP A 83 -8.26 -8.07 13.62
CA ASP A 83 -7.63 -9.23 14.27
C ASP A 83 -8.65 -10.35 14.64
N PRO A 84 -9.90 -10.05 15.10
CA PRO A 84 -10.91 -11.06 15.32
C PRO A 84 -11.26 -11.90 14.08
N TYR A 85 -11.08 -11.31 12.90
CA TYR A 85 -11.28 -11.99 11.60
C TYR A 85 -10.01 -12.65 11.08
N ARG A 86 -8.92 -12.64 11.87
CA ARG A 86 -7.61 -13.23 11.52
C ARG A 86 -6.98 -12.64 10.26
N VAL A 87 -7.32 -11.41 9.91
CA VAL A 87 -6.65 -10.66 8.83
C VAL A 87 -5.26 -10.24 9.29
N GLN A 88 -4.27 -10.47 8.43
CA GLN A 88 -2.87 -10.20 8.76
C GLN A 88 -2.16 -9.48 7.61
N LEU A 89 -1.03 -8.86 7.92
CA LEU A 89 -0.14 -8.30 6.90
C LEU A 89 0.23 -9.38 5.87
N GLY A 90 0.22 -8.99 4.61
CA GLY A 90 0.44 -9.88 3.49
C GLY A 90 -0.81 -10.55 2.93
N ASP A 91 -1.96 -10.54 3.64
CA ASP A 91 -3.22 -11.03 3.10
C ASP A 91 -3.69 -10.20 1.91
N TYR A 92 -4.43 -10.84 1.01
CA TYR A 92 -4.94 -10.22 -0.21
C TYR A 92 -6.41 -9.83 -0.06
N ALA A 93 -6.79 -8.81 -0.80
CA ALA A 93 -8.18 -8.40 -0.92
C ALA A 93 -8.50 -7.99 -2.36
N LEU A 94 -9.77 -8.13 -2.74
CA LEU A 94 -10.31 -7.56 -3.97
C LEU A 94 -10.98 -6.24 -3.63
N VAL A 95 -10.53 -5.15 -4.24
CA VAL A 95 -11.15 -3.82 -4.12
C VAL A 95 -11.86 -3.48 -5.41
N GLN A 96 -13.06 -2.92 -5.29
CA GLN A 96 -13.91 -2.51 -6.42
C GLN A 96 -14.40 -1.09 -6.23
N PHE A 97 -14.36 -0.31 -7.31
CA PHE A 97 -14.93 1.03 -7.39
C PHE A 97 -15.49 1.28 -8.80
N GLY A 98 -16.79 1.49 -8.90
CA GLY A 98 -17.46 1.55 -10.19
C GLY A 98 -17.21 0.29 -11.02
N PRO A 99 -16.76 0.42 -12.30
CA PRO A 99 -16.43 -0.72 -13.14
C PRO A 99 -15.04 -1.32 -12.86
N TYR A 100 -14.21 -0.64 -12.08
CA TYR A 100 -12.83 -1.05 -11.85
C TYR A 100 -12.72 -1.97 -10.64
N ARG A 101 -11.80 -2.94 -10.74
CA ARG A 101 -11.46 -3.82 -9.64
C ARG A 101 -10.00 -4.24 -9.72
N ILE A 102 -9.35 -4.37 -8.57
CA ILE A 102 -7.95 -4.77 -8.47
C ILE A 102 -7.73 -5.65 -7.25
N TRP A 103 -6.72 -6.49 -7.33
CA TRP A 103 -6.17 -7.16 -6.17
C TRP A 103 -5.18 -6.25 -5.45
N VAL A 104 -5.24 -6.27 -4.13
CA VAL A 104 -4.38 -5.49 -3.24
C VAL A 104 -3.80 -6.35 -2.14
N GLN A 105 -2.63 -5.98 -1.62
CA GLN A 105 -1.96 -6.66 -0.52
C GLN A 105 -2.05 -5.80 0.75
N ALA A 106 -2.33 -6.41 1.91
CA ALA A 106 -2.23 -5.72 3.21
C ALA A 106 -0.78 -5.41 3.53
N PHE A 107 -0.40 -4.14 3.55
CA PHE A 107 1.02 -3.76 3.67
C PHE A 107 1.37 -2.98 4.94
N ASP A 108 0.39 -2.38 5.60
CA ASP A 108 0.64 -1.57 6.77
C ASP A 108 -0.51 -1.64 7.78
N ARG A 109 -0.31 -1.04 8.97
CA ARG A 109 -1.33 -0.84 10.00
C ARG A 109 -1.47 0.64 10.28
N GLY A 110 -2.67 1.15 10.10
CA GLY A 110 -3.05 2.52 10.40
C GLY A 110 -3.77 2.66 11.74
N PRO A 111 -4.34 3.82 12.01
CA PRO A 111 -5.17 4.04 13.20
C PRO A 111 -6.40 3.14 13.22
N ALA A 112 -6.84 2.76 14.42
CA ALA A 112 -8.09 2.03 14.62
C ALA A 112 -9.29 2.83 14.08
N GLY A 113 -10.30 2.15 13.57
CA GLY A 113 -11.52 2.75 13.02
C GLY A 113 -11.37 3.41 11.65
N LYS A 114 -10.16 3.47 11.08
CA LYS A 114 -9.91 4.06 9.76
C LYS A 114 -9.84 2.97 8.70
N MET A 115 -10.97 2.66 8.09
CA MET A 115 -11.10 1.64 7.05
C MET A 115 -10.68 2.17 5.66
N LEU A 116 -10.11 1.27 4.84
CA LEU A 116 -9.85 1.48 3.41
C LEU A 116 -8.91 2.65 3.09
N GLU A 117 -7.79 2.72 3.77
CA GLU A 117 -6.66 3.50 3.27
C GLU A 117 -5.95 2.65 2.19
N LEU A 118 -5.92 3.17 0.96
CA LEU A 118 -5.34 2.49 -0.19
C LEU A 118 -4.01 3.14 -0.59
N SER A 119 -3.14 2.35 -1.20
CA SER A 119 -1.91 2.88 -1.81
C SER A 119 -2.24 3.80 -2.99
N VAL A 120 -1.31 4.69 -3.35
CA VAL A 120 -1.42 5.55 -4.54
C VAL A 120 -1.65 4.72 -5.80
N ALA A 121 -0.87 3.65 -5.98
CA ALA A 121 -1.03 2.74 -7.12
C ALA A 121 -2.43 2.11 -7.18
N ALA A 122 -3.01 1.75 -6.02
CA ALA A 122 -4.37 1.20 -5.97
C ALA A 122 -5.41 2.25 -6.32
N CYS A 123 -5.29 3.48 -5.80
CA CYS A 123 -6.19 4.57 -6.12
C CYS A 123 -6.17 4.90 -7.62
N GLN A 124 -4.98 4.98 -8.22
CA GLN A 124 -4.82 5.23 -9.67
C GLN A 124 -5.48 4.15 -10.52
N ALA A 125 -5.25 2.88 -10.19
CA ALA A 125 -5.84 1.75 -10.92
C ALA A 125 -7.38 1.70 -10.81
N LEU A 126 -7.95 2.24 -9.73
CA LEU A 126 -9.40 2.31 -9.52
C LEU A 126 -10.02 3.62 -10.03
N GLY A 127 -9.23 4.57 -10.53
CA GLY A 127 -9.72 5.90 -10.91
C GLY A 127 -10.17 6.75 -9.71
N ILE A 128 -9.67 6.47 -8.52
CA ILE A 128 -9.91 7.24 -7.30
C ILE A 128 -8.87 8.36 -7.22
N PRO A 129 -9.24 9.60 -6.82
CA PRO A 129 -8.27 10.66 -6.57
C PRO A 129 -7.22 10.23 -5.55
N ASP A 130 -5.94 10.25 -5.90
CA ASP A 130 -4.82 9.66 -5.16
C ASP A 130 -4.04 10.65 -4.27
N CYS A 131 -4.53 11.89 -4.13
CA CYS A 131 -3.89 12.90 -3.29
C CYS A 131 -4.08 12.57 -1.80
N ALA A 132 -3.02 12.37 -1.07
CA ALA A 132 -3.04 11.99 0.35
C ALA A 132 -3.75 13.03 1.27
N ARG A 133 -3.81 14.30 0.87
CA ARG A 133 -4.48 15.35 1.66
C ARG A 133 -5.94 15.56 1.28
N SER A 134 -6.28 15.37 0.02
CA SER A 134 -7.60 15.70 -0.53
C SER A 134 -8.13 14.63 -1.48
N GLY A 135 -7.46 13.50 -1.58
CA GLY A 135 -7.87 12.35 -2.37
C GLY A 135 -8.93 11.51 -1.68
N GLY A 136 -9.25 10.42 -2.34
CA GLY A 136 -10.26 9.48 -1.87
C GLY A 136 -11.68 9.84 -2.31
N VAL A 137 -12.60 9.01 -1.90
CA VAL A 137 -14.04 9.14 -2.19
C VAL A 137 -14.83 8.92 -0.91
N LYS A 138 -16.02 9.54 -0.81
CA LYS A 138 -16.88 9.39 0.38
C LYS A 138 -17.60 8.06 0.49
N GLY A 139 -17.57 7.23 -0.57
CA GLY A 139 -18.25 5.93 -0.60
C GLY A 139 -18.16 5.28 -1.98
N GLY A 140 -18.87 4.16 -2.16
CA GLY A 140 -18.88 3.40 -3.42
C GLY A 140 -17.70 2.46 -3.59
N VAL A 141 -16.75 2.41 -2.65
CA VAL A 141 -15.67 1.43 -2.64
C VAL A 141 -16.10 0.21 -1.83
N SER A 142 -15.94 -0.97 -2.39
CA SER A 142 -16.09 -2.24 -1.67
C SER A 142 -14.75 -2.96 -1.57
N ILE A 143 -14.55 -3.66 -0.46
CA ILE A 143 -13.39 -4.53 -0.26
C ILE A 143 -13.83 -5.90 0.20
N THR A 144 -13.31 -6.93 -0.46
CA THR A 144 -13.45 -8.33 -0.04
C THR A 144 -12.09 -8.85 0.39
N ILE A 145 -11.88 -8.94 1.69
CA ILE A 145 -10.61 -9.40 2.27
C ILE A 145 -10.64 -10.92 2.38
N LEU A 146 -9.53 -11.57 2.09
CA LEU A 146 -9.34 -13.03 2.16
C LEU A 146 -8.38 -13.37 3.31
N PRO A 147 -8.86 -13.59 4.54
CA PRO A 147 -8.02 -13.89 5.69
C PRO A 147 -7.19 -15.15 5.48
N GLY A 148 -5.89 -15.09 5.82
CA GLY A 148 -4.95 -16.20 5.66
C GLY A 148 -4.45 -16.43 4.24
N SER A 149 -4.89 -15.63 3.28
CA SER A 149 -4.51 -15.74 1.85
C SER A 149 -3.02 -15.49 1.58
N ARG A 150 -2.32 -14.81 2.48
CA ARG A 150 -0.86 -14.62 2.40
C ARG A 150 -0.10 -15.96 2.26
N LYS A 151 -0.65 -17.06 2.73
CA LYS A 151 -0.04 -18.39 2.64
C LYS A 151 -0.09 -18.98 1.24
N MET A 152 -0.92 -18.44 0.35
CA MET A 152 -1.08 -18.93 -1.02
C MET A 152 0.14 -18.65 -1.90
N SER A 153 0.98 -17.69 -1.53
CA SER A 153 2.26 -17.38 -2.20
C SER A 153 3.48 -17.92 -1.45
N GLY A 154 3.28 -18.88 -0.53
CA GLY A 154 4.29 -19.25 0.46
C GLY A 154 4.27 -18.28 1.65
N PRO A 155 5.22 -18.35 2.58
CA PRO A 155 5.27 -17.43 3.70
C PRO A 155 5.53 -16.01 3.18
N VAL A 156 4.47 -15.24 2.96
CA VAL A 156 4.57 -13.84 2.52
C VAL A 156 5.01 -12.99 3.70
N THR A 157 6.29 -12.71 3.73
CA THR A 157 6.91 -11.84 4.73
C THR A 157 7.35 -10.50 4.14
N LYS A 158 7.08 -10.26 2.86
CA LYS A 158 7.59 -9.10 2.10
C LYS A 158 6.58 -8.57 1.10
N PRO A 159 6.73 -7.31 0.63
CA PRO A 159 5.99 -6.78 -0.51
C PRO A 159 6.12 -7.69 -1.74
N GLN A 160 5.01 -7.90 -2.47
CA GLN A 160 4.97 -8.73 -3.66
C GLN A 160 4.82 -7.88 -4.93
N PRO A 161 5.40 -8.30 -6.07
CA PRO A 161 5.13 -7.67 -7.36
C PRO A 161 3.64 -7.75 -7.75
N ILE A 162 3.19 -6.84 -8.61
CA ILE A 162 1.78 -6.75 -9.05
C ILE A 162 1.26 -8.09 -9.59
N ASP A 163 2.02 -8.75 -10.44
CA ASP A 163 1.63 -10.04 -11.03
C ASP A 163 1.45 -11.11 -9.97
N GLU A 164 2.28 -11.09 -8.94
CA GLU A 164 2.17 -12.01 -7.81
C GLU A 164 0.93 -11.70 -6.96
N ILE A 165 0.65 -10.42 -6.68
CA ILE A 165 -0.55 -9.98 -5.97
C ILE A 165 -1.80 -10.46 -6.71
N ASN A 166 -1.85 -10.27 -8.03
CA ASN A 166 -2.96 -10.71 -8.86
C ASN A 166 -3.11 -12.24 -8.87
N ARG A 167 -2.02 -12.97 -9.10
CA ARG A 167 -2.01 -14.43 -9.15
C ARG A 167 -2.46 -15.04 -7.82
N ALA A 168 -1.90 -14.56 -6.72
CA ALA A 168 -2.20 -15.06 -5.39
C ALA A 168 -3.61 -14.70 -4.94
N GLY A 169 -4.08 -13.50 -5.22
CA GLY A 169 -5.44 -13.06 -4.93
C GLY A 169 -6.47 -13.91 -5.67
N ILE A 170 -6.26 -14.16 -6.96
CA ILE A 170 -7.14 -15.05 -7.77
C ILE A 170 -7.11 -16.48 -7.21
N ALA A 171 -5.95 -17.02 -6.88
CA ALA A 171 -5.82 -18.35 -6.31
C ALA A 171 -6.55 -18.48 -4.97
N ALA A 172 -6.39 -17.47 -4.09
CA ALA A 172 -7.07 -17.43 -2.80
C ALA A 172 -8.59 -17.35 -2.95
N ALA A 173 -9.08 -16.52 -3.88
CA ALA A 173 -10.51 -16.42 -4.15
C ALA A 173 -11.11 -17.75 -4.62
N ARG A 174 -10.43 -18.44 -5.51
CA ARG A 174 -10.83 -19.77 -6.00
C ARG A 174 -10.89 -20.79 -4.86
N ALA A 175 -9.89 -20.77 -3.96
CA ALA A 175 -9.81 -21.70 -2.84
C ALA A 175 -10.97 -21.57 -1.86
N VAL A 176 -11.56 -20.37 -1.73
CA VAL A 176 -12.75 -20.13 -0.88
C VAL A 176 -14.08 -20.11 -1.67
N GLY A 177 -14.04 -20.48 -2.96
CA GLY A 177 -15.25 -20.52 -3.80
C GLY A 177 -15.79 -19.15 -4.19
N LEU A 178 -15.03 -18.07 -4.02
CA LEU A 178 -15.43 -16.73 -4.43
C LEU A 178 -15.42 -16.63 -5.97
N ARG A 179 -16.60 -16.43 -6.55
CA ARG A 179 -16.75 -16.23 -7.99
C ARG A 179 -16.44 -14.76 -8.32
N ILE A 180 -15.37 -14.56 -9.08
CA ILE A 180 -15.02 -13.26 -9.63
C ILE A 180 -15.59 -13.25 -11.04
N GLY A 181 -16.66 -12.50 -11.27
CA GLY A 181 -17.24 -12.34 -12.63
C GLY A 181 -16.19 -11.79 -13.60
N PRO A 182 -16.40 -11.88 -14.93
CA PRO A 182 -15.51 -11.23 -15.89
C PRO A 182 -15.42 -9.73 -15.60
N GLY A 183 -14.21 -9.15 -15.77
CA GLY A 183 -13.93 -7.71 -15.68
C GLY A 183 -14.40 -7.00 -16.93
#